data_e6257f4e1bdf422b174cfb1e0152281a
#
_entry.id   e6257f4e1bdf422b174cfb1e0152281a
#
_cell.length_a   1.000
_cell.length_b   1.000
_cell.length_c   1.000
_cell.angle_alpha   90.00
_cell.angle_beta   90.00
_cell.angle_gamma   90.00
#
_symmetry.space_group_name_H-M   'P 1'
#
loop_
_entity.id
_entity.type
_entity.pdbx_description
1 polymer ?
#
loop_
_entity_poly.entity_id
_entity_poly.type
_entity_poly.pdbx_seq_one_letter_code
_entity_poly.pdbx_strand_id
1 'polypeptide(L)'
;MTEMTVLNGVAIEELLTIPMAVEAVEQAYLEKSKGDAALWPMVFHEFDPGHADLDIKSGDLGGLGFYGLKVVSWFGANPGKGLPALYGTSLLFDLATGAPRALLNAGPITDFRTGAAGAIGAKYLARPDAETLLMAGTGALAPYLIAATLYLLPQIKTVYVTNPHHPECSAAACETITPQVEKLLSGCGGCHAAIAAAPDLEKAVRHSDVILTATPAREPFIKAEWVQPGTHISCVGADMSGKQEVDSARFASAKVFGDDTAQCLSVGECEVPYKAGVFSGHICEIGGVISGAEVGRTDASDITIFDSTGIALQDIATAAALLQAAQKTGKGQTVTL
;
A
#
# COMPACT_ATOMS: atom_id res chain seq x y z
N MET A 1 31.62 19.56 -3.70
CA MET A 1 31.41 18.13 -3.54
C MET A 1 30.05 17.96 -2.88
N THR A 2 29.19 17.14 -3.44
CA THR A 2 27.83 16.92 -2.92
C THR A 2 27.82 15.66 -2.05
N GLU A 3 27.32 15.78 -0.83
CA GLU A 3 27.17 14.65 0.08
C GLU A 3 25.80 14.00 -0.11
N MET A 4 25.79 12.69 -0.15
CA MET A 4 24.61 11.86 -0.28
C MET A 4 24.59 10.79 0.81
N THR A 5 23.43 10.58 1.45
CA THR A 5 23.24 9.52 2.45
C THR A 5 22.86 8.20 1.76
N VAL A 6 23.52 7.11 2.12
CA VAL A 6 23.21 5.75 1.64
C VAL A 6 22.64 4.93 2.79
N LEU A 7 21.41 4.39 2.59
CA LEU A 7 20.72 3.54 3.56
C LEU A 7 20.49 2.14 2.98
N ASN A 8 21.10 1.14 3.59
CA ASN A 8 20.80 -0.26 3.27
C ASN A 8 19.52 -0.74 3.97
N GLY A 9 19.07 -1.95 3.61
CA GLY A 9 17.83 -2.51 4.17
C GLY A 9 17.81 -2.59 5.70
N VAL A 10 18.92 -3.00 6.32
CA VAL A 10 19.03 -3.11 7.79
C VAL A 10 18.86 -1.76 8.47
N ALA A 11 19.56 -0.73 7.99
CA ALA A 11 19.44 0.62 8.55
C ALA A 11 18.01 1.17 8.40
N ILE A 12 17.32 0.85 7.29
CA ILE A 12 15.94 1.26 7.08
C ILE A 12 14.99 0.54 8.03
N GLU A 13 15.12 -0.78 8.20
CA GLU A 13 14.29 -1.56 9.14
C GLU A 13 14.46 -1.12 10.60
N GLU A 14 15.63 -0.59 10.96
CA GLU A 14 15.88 -0.03 12.29
C GLU A 14 15.30 1.37 12.49
N LEU A 15 15.12 2.14 11.41
CA LEU A 15 14.64 3.52 11.46
C LEU A 15 13.16 3.65 11.19
N LEU A 16 12.65 2.87 10.24
CA LEU A 16 11.28 2.98 9.76
C LEU A 16 10.31 2.31 10.71
N THR A 17 9.27 3.04 11.09
CA THR A 17 8.20 2.57 11.96
C THR A 17 6.85 2.73 11.28
N ILE A 18 5.83 2.00 11.76
CA ILE A 18 4.45 2.13 11.26
C ILE A 18 3.95 3.59 11.36
N PRO A 19 4.07 4.29 12.51
CA PRO A 19 3.68 5.71 12.57
C PRO A 19 4.38 6.59 11.52
N MET A 20 5.70 6.44 11.36
CA MET A 20 6.47 7.24 10.39
C MET A 20 5.97 7.00 8.95
N ALA A 21 5.73 5.75 8.57
CA ALA A 21 5.23 5.42 7.24
C ALA A 21 3.82 5.97 7.00
N VAL A 22 2.95 5.86 8.00
CA VAL A 22 1.58 6.42 7.93
C VAL A 22 1.62 7.94 7.77
N GLU A 23 2.38 8.66 8.58
CA GLU A 23 2.52 10.11 8.49
C GLU A 23 3.08 10.54 7.12
N ALA A 24 4.10 9.85 6.62
CA ALA A 24 4.71 10.15 5.33
C ALA A 24 3.73 9.95 4.16
N VAL A 25 3.00 8.83 4.14
CA VAL A 25 2.03 8.53 3.08
C VAL A 25 0.83 9.46 3.14
N GLU A 26 0.31 9.76 4.33
CA GLU A 26 -0.78 10.72 4.51
C GLU A 26 -0.38 12.12 4.02
N GLN A 27 0.85 12.57 4.33
CA GLN A 27 1.40 13.82 3.83
C GLN A 27 1.51 13.84 2.30
N ALA A 28 1.95 12.75 1.67
CA ALA A 28 2.03 12.64 0.21
C ALA A 28 0.66 12.82 -0.46
N TYR A 29 -0.38 12.20 0.09
CA TYR A 29 -1.74 12.37 -0.40
C TYR A 29 -2.26 13.80 -0.22
N LEU A 30 -1.96 14.43 0.94
CA LEU A 30 -2.32 15.81 1.21
C LEU A 30 -1.64 16.78 0.23
N GLU A 31 -0.35 16.63 -0.03
CA GLU A 31 0.36 17.49 -0.98
C GLU A 31 -0.19 17.33 -2.41
N LYS A 32 -0.46 16.08 -2.83
CA LYS A 32 -1.11 15.83 -4.12
C LYS A 32 -2.46 16.54 -4.22
N SER A 33 -3.30 16.48 -3.19
CA SER A 33 -4.61 17.11 -3.18
C SER A 33 -4.58 18.65 -3.24
N LYS A 34 -3.47 19.25 -2.78
CA LYS A 34 -3.24 20.71 -2.83
C LYS A 34 -2.61 21.19 -4.14
N GLY A 35 -2.21 20.26 -5.00
CA GLY A 35 -1.47 20.57 -6.22
C GLY A 35 0.03 20.85 -6.00
N ASP A 36 0.55 20.52 -4.82
CA ASP A 36 1.96 20.72 -4.45
C ASP A 36 2.83 19.47 -4.75
N ALA A 37 2.30 18.53 -5.52
CA ALA A 37 3.00 17.31 -5.91
C ALA A 37 2.60 16.87 -7.31
N ALA A 38 3.52 16.25 -8.03
CA ALA A 38 3.26 15.72 -9.37
C ALA A 38 3.77 14.27 -9.51
N LEU A 39 2.95 13.42 -10.12
CA LEU A 39 3.36 12.11 -10.62
C LEU A 39 3.92 12.28 -12.03
N TRP A 40 5.07 11.67 -12.28
CA TRP A 40 5.63 11.63 -13.62
C TRP A 40 5.26 10.31 -14.31
N PRO A 41 5.28 10.28 -15.66
CA PRO A 41 4.95 9.06 -16.39
C PRO A 41 5.79 7.88 -15.94
N MET A 42 5.14 6.77 -15.61
CA MET A 42 5.81 5.53 -15.24
C MET A 42 6.52 4.93 -16.46
N VAL A 43 7.75 4.45 -16.27
CA VAL A 43 8.46 3.67 -17.26
C VAL A 43 8.31 2.20 -16.87
N PHE A 44 7.81 1.39 -17.81
CA PHE A 44 7.73 -0.06 -17.67
C PHE A 44 8.46 -0.72 -18.84
N HIS A 45 9.27 -1.73 -18.57
CA HIS A 45 10.00 -2.48 -19.56
C HIS A 45 10.09 -3.95 -19.20
N GLU A 46 9.69 -4.82 -20.10
CA GLU A 46 9.88 -6.26 -19.97
C GLU A 46 11.18 -6.68 -20.68
N PHE A 47 12.07 -7.31 -19.95
CA PHE A 47 13.26 -7.96 -20.51
C PHE A 47 12.94 -9.32 -21.11
N ASP A 48 12.03 -10.06 -20.41
CA ASP A 48 11.52 -11.36 -20.82
C ASP A 48 10.04 -11.41 -20.40
N PRO A 49 9.09 -11.34 -21.36
CA PRO A 49 7.67 -11.22 -21.09
C PRO A 49 7.14 -12.25 -20.08
N GLY A 50 6.59 -11.75 -18.98
CA GLY A 50 6.05 -12.57 -17.89
C GLY A 50 7.11 -13.27 -17.02
N HIS A 51 8.43 -13.01 -17.22
CA HIS A 51 9.52 -13.63 -16.47
C HIS A 51 10.50 -12.64 -15.85
N ALA A 52 10.70 -11.47 -16.50
CA ALA A 52 11.59 -10.43 -15.98
C ALA A 52 11.17 -9.05 -16.49
N ASP A 53 10.99 -8.11 -15.56
CA ASP A 53 10.60 -6.74 -15.86
C ASP A 53 11.28 -5.71 -14.95
N LEU A 54 11.05 -4.46 -15.30
CA LEU A 54 11.47 -3.30 -14.52
C LEU A 54 10.38 -2.24 -14.59
N ASP A 55 10.09 -1.60 -13.46
CA ASP A 55 9.35 -0.35 -13.42
C ASP A 55 10.16 0.80 -12.80
N ILE A 56 9.90 2.03 -13.27
CA ILE A 56 10.41 3.26 -12.66
C ILE A 56 9.21 4.14 -12.34
N LYS A 57 8.96 4.32 -11.05
CA LYS A 57 7.96 5.24 -10.52
C LYS A 57 8.68 6.51 -10.03
N SER A 58 8.23 7.68 -10.46
CA SER A 58 8.89 8.96 -10.17
C SER A 58 7.89 10.09 -10.00
N GLY A 59 8.34 11.17 -9.35
CA GLY A 59 7.51 12.34 -9.09
C GLY A 59 8.22 13.37 -8.22
N ASP A 60 7.49 14.39 -7.83
CA ASP A 60 7.96 15.43 -6.93
C ASP A 60 6.94 15.77 -5.84
N LEU A 61 7.43 16.21 -4.70
CA LEU A 61 6.69 16.69 -3.53
C LEU A 61 7.20 18.08 -3.16
N GLY A 62 6.53 19.12 -3.69
CA GLY A 62 6.92 20.51 -3.53
C GLY A 62 6.95 20.96 -2.07
N GLY A 63 5.95 20.59 -1.28
CA GLY A 63 5.86 20.90 0.14
C GLY A 63 6.97 20.30 0.99
N LEU A 64 7.49 19.11 0.61
CA LEU A 64 8.63 18.47 1.25
C LEU A 64 9.98 18.92 0.66
N GLY A 65 9.99 19.58 -0.51
CA GLY A 65 11.18 20.04 -1.19
C GLY A 65 12.03 18.95 -1.83
N PHE A 66 11.41 17.82 -2.20
CA PHE A 66 12.08 16.69 -2.82
C PHE A 66 11.45 16.26 -4.13
N TYR A 67 12.26 15.73 -5.03
CA TYR A 67 11.82 14.85 -6.09
C TYR A 67 12.63 13.55 -6.06
N GLY A 68 12.10 12.52 -6.69
CA GLY A 68 12.78 11.23 -6.63
C GLY A 68 12.20 10.19 -7.57
N LEU A 69 12.83 9.04 -7.52
CA LEU A 69 12.39 7.88 -8.28
C LEU A 69 12.66 6.59 -7.50
N LYS A 70 11.84 5.59 -7.75
CA LYS A 70 12.08 4.21 -7.37
C LYS A 70 12.18 3.35 -8.62
N VAL A 71 13.27 2.60 -8.71
CA VAL A 71 13.45 1.53 -9.70
C VAL A 71 13.15 0.23 -9.00
N VAL A 72 12.24 -0.57 -9.55
CA VAL A 72 11.95 -1.95 -9.11
C VAL A 72 12.20 -2.88 -10.27
N SER A 73 12.92 -3.96 -10.03
CA SER A 73 13.17 -5.02 -11.01
C SER A 73 12.66 -6.34 -10.46
N TRP A 74 11.82 -7.02 -11.21
CA TRP A 74 11.36 -8.37 -10.89
C TRP A 74 11.96 -9.39 -11.84
N PHE A 75 12.51 -10.46 -11.27
CA PHE A 75 13.12 -11.57 -12.00
C PHE A 75 12.64 -12.89 -11.39
N GLY A 76 11.61 -13.50 -11.96
CA GLY A 76 10.93 -14.68 -11.43
C GLY A 76 11.82 -15.92 -11.26
N ALA A 77 12.91 -16.04 -12.01
CA ALA A 77 13.86 -17.17 -11.91
C ALA A 77 14.91 -17.01 -10.78
N ASN A 78 15.00 -15.84 -10.15
CA ASN A 78 16.03 -15.57 -9.13
C ASN A 78 15.94 -16.46 -7.89
N PRO A 79 14.75 -16.79 -7.33
CA PRO A 79 14.66 -17.68 -6.17
C PRO A 79 15.32 -19.04 -6.39
N GLY A 80 15.23 -19.60 -7.60
CA GLY A 80 15.92 -20.83 -7.97
C GLY A 80 17.46 -20.71 -7.98
N LYS A 81 17.99 -19.48 -7.92
CA LYS A 81 19.43 -19.17 -7.82
C LYS A 81 19.84 -18.68 -6.43
N GLY A 82 18.92 -18.71 -5.45
CA GLY A 82 19.16 -18.20 -4.10
C GLY A 82 19.22 -16.66 -4.02
N LEU A 83 18.63 -15.96 -5.01
CA LEU A 83 18.55 -14.50 -5.06
C LEU A 83 17.10 -14.04 -4.85
N PRO A 84 16.88 -12.80 -4.32
CA PRO A 84 15.55 -12.22 -4.27
C PRO A 84 14.92 -12.11 -5.67
N ALA A 85 13.61 -12.40 -5.75
CA ALA A 85 12.88 -12.20 -7.00
C ALA A 85 12.74 -10.72 -7.36
N LEU A 86 12.76 -9.83 -6.35
CA LEU A 86 12.53 -8.41 -6.51
C LEU A 86 13.67 -7.61 -5.88
N TYR A 87 14.18 -6.65 -6.62
CA TYR A 87 15.12 -5.64 -6.14
C TYR A 87 14.50 -4.25 -6.32
N GLY A 88 14.62 -3.42 -5.29
CA GLY A 88 14.16 -2.04 -5.33
C GLY A 88 15.24 -1.07 -4.87
N THR A 89 15.37 0.04 -5.59
CA THR A 89 16.29 1.13 -5.26
C THR A 89 15.59 2.47 -5.42
N SER A 90 15.65 3.31 -4.38
CA SER A 90 15.13 4.68 -4.43
C SER A 90 16.25 5.71 -4.43
N LEU A 91 16.07 6.75 -5.24
CA LEU A 91 16.92 7.94 -5.28
C LEU A 91 16.08 9.16 -4.90
N LEU A 92 16.61 9.99 -4.01
CA LEU A 92 16.00 11.24 -3.55
C LEU A 92 16.91 12.42 -3.90
N PHE A 93 16.31 13.50 -4.41
CA PHE A 93 16.99 14.71 -4.81
C PHE A 93 16.33 15.94 -4.19
N ASP A 94 17.11 16.96 -3.94
CA ASP A 94 16.66 18.27 -3.49
C ASP A 94 15.97 19.02 -4.65
N LEU A 95 14.73 19.43 -4.45
CA LEU A 95 13.93 20.04 -5.52
C LEU A 95 14.44 21.43 -5.94
N ALA A 96 15.06 22.18 -5.01
CA ALA A 96 15.53 23.53 -5.30
C ALA A 96 16.87 23.55 -6.05
N THR A 97 17.72 22.54 -5.83
CA THR A 97 19.10 22.54 -6.34
C THR A 97 19.40 21.41 -7.32
N GLY A 98 18.56 20.36 -7.37
CA GLY A 98 18.83 19.14 -8.12
C GLY A 98 19.90 18.24 -7.50
N ALA A 99 20.40 18.57 -6.31
CA ALA A 99 21.45 17.79 -5.65
C ALA A 99 20.93 16.43 -5.19
N PRO A 100 21.65 15.31 -5.45
CA PRO A 100 21.29 13.99 -4.90
C PRO A 100 21.46 14.03 -3.38
N ARG A 101 20.44 13.52 -2.66
CA ARG A 101 20.37 13.57 -1.20
C ARG A 101 20.45 12.18 -0.56
N ALA A 102 19.84 11.18 -1.20
CA ALA A 102 19.86 9.83 -0.66
C ALA A 102 19.75 8.75 -1.73
N LEU A 103 20.42 7.61 -1.45
CA LEU A 103 20.27 6.33 -2.13
C LEU A 103 19.79 5.31 -1.09
N LEU A 104 18.62 4.70 -1.31
CA LEU A 104 17.97 3.84 -0.33
C LEU A 104 17.59 2.48 -0.94
N ASN A 105 17.69 1.42 -0.15
CA ASN A 105 17.04 0.15 -0.48
C ASN A 105 15.52 0.32 -0.43
N ALA A 106 14.84 0.11 -1.55
CA ALA A 106 13.39 0.35 -1.63
C ALA A 106 12.53 -0.83 -1.13
N GLY A 107 13.08 -1.99 -0.82
CA GLY A 107 12.33 -3.14 -0.32
C GLY A 107 11.53 -2.80 0.92
N PRO A 108 12.18 -2.52 2.07
CA PRO A 108 11.46 -2.17 3.30
C PRO A 108 10.57 -0.91 3.14
N ILE A 109 11.00 0.07 2.35
CA ILE A 109 10.16 1.25 2.05
C ILE A 109 8.84 0.82 1.42
N THR A 110 8.90 -0.07 0.42
CA THR A 110 7.72 -0.57 -0.27
C THR A 110 6.77 -1.31 0.67
N ASP A 111 7.30 -2.14 1.56
CA ASP A 111 6.47 -2.90 2.52
C ASP A 111 5.71 -1.94 3.47
N PHE A 112 6.43 -1.03 4.11
CA PHE A 112 5.85 -0.09 5.06
C PHE A 112 4.88 0.91 4.40
N ARG A 113 5.26 1.53 3.24
CA ARG A 113 4.39 2.52 2.60
C ARG A 113 3.13 1.88 2.02
N THR A 114 3.21 0.62 1.57
CA THR A 114 2.04 -0.10 1.05
C THR A 114 1.09 -0.47 2.19
N GLY A 115 1.63 -0.94 3.33
CA GLY A 115 0.85 -1.15 4.54
C GLY A 115 0.14 0.11 5.00
N ALA A 116 0.85 1.24 5.03
CA ALA A 116 0.31 2.54 5.39
C ALA A 116 -0.80 2.99 4.42
N ALA A 117 -0.62 2.83 3.11
CA ALA A 117 -1.60 3.23 2.10
C ALA A 117 -2.94 2.50 2.26
N GLY A 118 -2.93 1.16 2.36
CA GLY A 118 -4.16 0.39 2.59
C GLY A 118 -4.85 0.74 3.91
N ALA A 119 -4.08 0.98 4.96
CA ALA A 119 -4.59 1.37 6.27
C ALA A 119 -5.19 2.79 6.30
N ILE A 120 -4.61 3.74 5.55
CA ILE A 120 -5.16 5.10 5.39
C ILE A 120 -6.52 5.04 4.70
N GLY A 121 -6.69 4.22 3.65
CA GLY A 121 -8.00 3.96 3.06
C GLY A 121 -9.02 3.54 4.12
N ALA A 122 -8.68 2.56 4.95
CA ALA A 122 -9.54 2.09 6.03
C ALA A 122 -9.82 3.17 7.08
N LYS A 123 -8.82 3.96 7.50
CA LYS A 123 -8.97 5.07 8.47
C LYS A 123 -10.04 6.07 8.06
N TYR A 124 -10.05 6.47 6.79
CA TYR A 124 -10.93 7.54 6.31
C TYR A 124 -12.27 7.04 5.75
N LEU A 125 -12.37 5.75 5.41
CA LEU A 125 -13.50 5.23 4.65
C LEU A 125 -14.25 4.08 5.35
N ALA A 126 -13.66 3.43 6.36
CA ALA A 126 -14.39 2.45 7.16
C ALA A 126 -15.40 3.12 8.11
N ARG A 127 -16.33 2.33 8.64
CA ARG A 127 -17.22 2.79 9.71
C ARG A 127 -16.44 3.02 11.00
N PRO A 128 -16.79 4.02 11.82
CA PRO A 128 -16.10 4.28 13.09
C PRO A 128 -16.20 3.13 14.11
N ASP A 129 -17.24 2.31 13.99
CA ASP A 129 -17.53 1.15 14.84
C ASP A 129 -17.03 -0.18 14.25
N ALA A 130 -16.18 -0.15 13.24
CA ALA A 130 -15.61 -1.35 12.65
C ALA A 130 -14.75 -2.11 13.66
N GLU A 131 -15.02 -3.40 13.86
CA GLU A 131 -14.35 -4.26 14.85
C GLU A 131 -13.64 -5.47 14.21
N THR A 132 -13.94 -5.77 12.95
CA THR A 132 -13.43 -6.95 12.25
C THR A 132 -12.69 -6.57 10.97
N LEU A 133 -11.48 -7.14 10.81
CA LEU A 133 -10.61 -6.98 9.66
C LEU A 133 -10.40 -8.32 8.97
N LEU A 134 -10.57 -8.38 7.66
CA LEU A 134 -10.08 -9.48 6.82
C LEU A 134 -8.83 -9.04 6.07
N MET A 135 -7.76 -9.80 6.20
CA MET A 135 -6.59 -9.75 5.32
C MET A 135 -6.68 -10.91 4.32
N ALA A 136 -7.01 -10.60 3.08
CA ALA A 136 -7.04 -11.55 1.96
C ALA A 136 -5.74 -11.46 1.16
N GLY A 137 -4.86 -12.38 1.42
CA GLY A 137 -3.48 -12.45 0.95
C GLY A 137 -2.54 -12.72 2.12
N THR A 138 -1.57 -13.60 1.91
CA THR A 138 -0.63 -14.08 2.95
C THR A 138 0.83 -13.82 2.56
N GLY A 139 1.04 -12.89 1.63
CA GLY A 139 2.36 -12.49 1.15
C GLY A 139 3.11 -11.54 2.10
N ALA A 140 4.25 -11.04 1.66
CA ALA A 140 5.13 -10.16 2.42
C ALA A 140 4.45 -8.88 2.93
N LEU A 141 3.44 -8.36 2.23
CA LEU A 141 2.73 -7.14 2.60
C LEU A 141 1.71 -7.34 3.75
N ALA A 142 1.23 -8.58 3.98
CA ALA A 142 0.17 -8.84 4.95
C ALA A 142 0.48 -8.34 6.37
N PRO A 143 1.66 -8.58 6.98
CA PRO A 143 1.95 -8.09 8.32
C PRO A 143 1.98 -6.55 8.40
N TYR A 144 2.43 -5.86 7.36
CA TYR A 144 2.48 -4.39 7.32
C TYR A 144 1.09 -3.77 7.16
N LEU A 145 0.24 -4.36 6.31
CA LEU A 145 -1.16 -3.96 6.14
C LEU A 145 -1.95 -4.15 7.44
N ILE A 146 -1.81 -5.29 8.09
CA ILE A 146 -2.45 -5.56 9.38
C ILE A 146 -1.94 -4.58 10.45
N ALA A 147 -0.62 -4.44 10.60
CA ALA A 147 -0.03 -3.59 11.63
C ALA A 147 -0.44 -2.12 11.46
N ALA A 148 -0.37 -1.57 10.25
CA ALA A 148 -0.76 -0.19 9.98
C ALA A 148 -2.27 0.02 10.22
N THR A 149 -3.10 -0.95 9.85
CA THR A 149 -4.55 -0.87 10.08
C THR A 149 -4.88 -0.93 11.58
N LEU A 150 -4.27 -1.83 12.35
CA LEU A 150 -4.46 -1.90 13.80
C LEU A 150 -3.93 -0.66 14.53
N TYR A 151 -2.87 -0.03 14.02
CA TYR A 151 -2.37 1.25 14.53
C TYR A 151 -3.38 2.38 14.33
N LEU A 152 -4.02 2.46 13.15
CA LEU A 152 -4.97 3.52 12.82
C LEU A 152 -6.40 3.26 13.31
N LEU A 153 -6.78 1.99 13.45
CA LEU A 153 -8.10 1.54 13.88
C LEU A 153 -7.98 0.64 15.13
N PRO A 154 -7.64 1.22 16.30
CA PRO A 154 -7.39 0.44 17.53
C PRO A 154 -8.64 -0.25 18.07
N GLN A 155 -9.83 0.09 17.57
CA GLN A 155 -11.10 -0.59 17.90
C GLN A 155 -11.27 -1.95 17.22
N ILE A 156 -10.43 -2.32 16.23
CA ILE A 156 -10.45 -3.66 15.62
C ILE A 156 -10.06 -4.70 16.67
N LYS A 157 -10.94 -5.68 16.89
CA LYS A 157 -10.79 -6.76 17.88
C LYS A 157 -10.33 -8.07 17.27
N THR A 158 -10.70 -8.31 16.01
CA THR A 158 -10.43 -9.57 15.31
C THR A 158 -9.87 -9.31 13.92
N VAL A 159 -8.79 -9.99 13.60
CA VAL A 159 -8.20 -10.05 12.28
C VAL A 159 -8.32 -11.47 11.74
N TYR A 160 -9.04 -11.63 10.65
CA TYR A 160 -9.09 -12.86 9.87
C TYR A 160 -8.00 -12.82 8.79
N VAL A 161 -7.23 -13.88 8.65
CA VAL A 161 -6.21 -14.03 7.61
C VAL A 161 -6.55 -15.20 6.73
N THR A 162 -6.62 -14.97 5.43
CA THR A 162 -6.89 -16.01 4.45
C THR A 162 -5.96 -15.93 3.25
N ASN A 163 -5.59 -17.10 2.73
CA ASN A 163 -5.07 -17.21 1.37
C ASN A 163 -6.23 -17.59 0.45
N PRO A 164 -6.70 -16.67 -0.42
CA PRO A 164 -7.90 -16.93 -1.22
C PRO A 164 -7.74 -18.06 -2.26
N HIS A 165 -6.51 -18.36 -2.68
CA HIS A 165 -6.21 -19.41 -3.65
C HIS A 165 -5.78 -20.74 -3.01
N HIS A 166 -5.26 -20.67 -1.77
CA HIS A 166 -4.76 -21.80 -1.00
C HIS A 166 -5.24 -21.71 0.45
N PRO A 167 -6.55 -21.84 0.70
CA PRO A 167 -7.13 -21.63 2.03
C PRO A 167 -6.55 -22.58 3.10
N GLU A 168 -6.07 -23.75 2.70
CA GLU A 168 -5.36 -24.69 3.57
C GLU A 168 -4.05 -24.13 4.16
N CYS A 169 -3.44 -23.13 3.50
CA CYS A 169 -2.22 -22.47 3.99
C CYS A 169 -2.49 -21.37 5.02
N SER A 170 -3.75 -20.98 5.24
CA SER A 170 -4.10 -19.83 6.09
C SER A 170 -3.64 -20.00 7.54
N ALA A 171 -3.69 -21.20 8.09
CA ALA A 171 -3.23 -21.47 9.46
C ALA A 171 -1.72 -21.27 9.61
N ALA A 172 -0.91 -21.85 8.72
CA ALA A 172 0.55 -21.69 8.74
C ALA A 172 0.95 -20.22 8.46
N ALA A 173 0.21 -19.52 7.62
CA ALA A 173 0.41 -18.10 7.39
C ALA A 173 0.16 -17.27 8.66
N CYS A 174 -0.89 -17.54 9.42
CA CYS A 174 -1.15 -16.88 10.70
C CYS A 174 0.00 -17.05 11.69
N GLU A 175 0.56 -18.26 11.80
CA GLU A 175 1.71 -18.54 12.68
C GLU A 175 2.94 -17.69 12.32
N THR A 176 3.09 -17.35 11.04
CA THR A 176 4.22 -16.54 10.54
C THR A 176 3.92 -15.03 10.63
N ILE A 177 2.71 -14.60 10.33
CA ILE A 177 2.29 -13.20 10.26
C ILE A 177 2.15 -12.60 11.66
N THR A 178 1.55 -13.34 12.61
CA THR A 178 1.26 -12.82 13.96
C THR A 178 2.50 -12.25 14.65
N PRO A 179 3.64 -12.97 14.79
CA PRO A 179 4.82 -12.41 15.44
C PRO A 179 5.43 -11.22 14.69
N GLN A 180 5.25 -11.13 13.38
CA GLN A 180 5.69 -9.97 12.60
C GLN A 180 4.84 -8.74 12.92
N VAL A 181 3.51 -8.88 12.99
CA VAL A 181 2.60 -7.82 13.41
C VAL A 181 2.91 -7.34 14.83
N GLU A 182 3.12 -8.25 15.77
CA GLU A 182 3.50 -7.93 17.14
C GLU A 182 4.81 -7.14 17.20
N LYS A 183 5.82 -7.56 16.42
CA LYS A 183 7.11 -6.85 16.30
C LYS A 183 6.91 -5.45 15.74
N LEU A 184 6.14 -5.28 14.66
CA LEU A 184 5.87 -3.99 14.01
C LEU A 184 5.14 -3.01 14.94
N LEU A 185 4.28 -3.51 15.82
CA LEU A 185 3.50 -2.71 16.77
C LEU A 185 4.16 -2.55 18.15
N SER A 186 5.28 -3.20 18.41
CA SER A 186 5.92 -3.19 19.73
C SER A 186 6.26 -1.79 20.25
N GLY A 187 6.60 -0.86 19.35
CA GLY A 187 6.85 0.55 19.66
C GLY A 187 5.63 1.48 19.61
N CYS A 188 4.43 0.95 19.31
CA CYS A 188 3.23 1.74 19.00
C CYS A 188 2.00 1.36 19.85
N GLY A 189 2.19 0.82 21.04
CA GLY A 189 1.10 0.39 21.91
C GLY A 189 0.81 -1.12 21.88
N GLY A 190 1.45 -1.89 21.00
CA GLY A 190 1.29 -3.34 20.88
C GLY A 190 0.08 -3.77 20.04
N CYS A 191 -0.04 -5.07 19.82
CA CYS A 191 -1.19 -5.68 19.13
C CYS A 191 -2.22 -6.13 20.17
N HIS A 192 -3.45 -5.63 20.05
CA HIS A 192 -4.56 -5.96 20.96
C HIS A 192 -5.65 -6.83 20.28
N ALA A 193 -5.58 -6.98 18.96
CA ALA A 193 -6.52 -7.78 18.20
C ALA A 193 -6.13 -9.26 18.18
N ALA A 194 -7.12 -10.14 18.20
CA ALA A 194 -6.91 -11.57 17.95
C ALA A 194 -6.70 -11.80 16.46
N ILE A 195 -5.60 -12.44 16.07
CA ILE A 195 -5.31 -12.80 14.68
C ILE A 195 -5.61 -14.30 14.51
N ALA A 196 -6.49 -14.64 13.57
CA ALA A 196 -6.96 -15.99 13.36
C ALA A 196 -7.05 -16.36 11.86
N ALA A 197 -6.75 -17.60 11.55
CA ALA A 197 -6.93 -18.14 10.21
C ALA A 197 -8.41 -18.26 9.85
N ALA A 198 -8.76 -17.89 8.61
CA ALA A 198 -10.11 -18.00 8.08
C ALA A 198 -10.09 -18.71 6.72
N PRO A 199 -10.11 -20.07 6.70
CA PRO A 199 -10.04 -20.81 5.44
C PRO A 199 -11.33 -20.72 4.62
N ASP A 200 -12.45 -20.35 5.22
CA ASP A 200 -13.72 -20.09 4.54
C ASP A 200 -13.80 -18.61 4.16
N LEU A 201 -13.40 -18.32 2.92
CA LEU A 201 -13.33 -16.95 2.39
C LEU A 201 -14.71 -16.27 2.38
N GLU A 202 -15.77 -16.94 1.93
CA GLU A 202 -17.12 -16.37 1.91
C GLU A 202 -17.55 -15.94 3.30
N LYS A 203 -17.41 -16.85 4.27
CA LYS A 203 -17.76 -16.55 5.66
C LYS A 203 -16.92 -15.38 6.20
N ALA A 204 -15.62 -15.34 5.92
CA ALA A 204 -14.76 -14.26 6.36
C ALA A 204 -15.17 -12.90 5.76
N VAL A 205 -15.45 -12.84 4.45
CA VAL A 205 -15.94 -11.63 3.78
C VAL A 205 -17.25 -11.14 4.38
N ARG A 206 -18.23 -12.05 4.58
CA ARG A 206 -19.55 -11.70 5.13
C ARG A 206 -19.51 -11.17 6.56
N HIS A 207 -18.47 -11.47 7.33
CA HIS A 207 -18.34 -11.09 8.75
C HIS A 207 -17.31 -9.97 8.98
N SER A 208 -16.77 -9.39 7.93
CA SER A 208 -15.73 -8.36 8.06
C SER A 208 -16.24 -6.96 7.75
N ASP A 209 -15.92 -6.01 8.63
CA ASP A 209 -16.21 -4.60 8.46
C ASP A 209 -15.20 -3.94 7.52
N VAL A 210 -13.94 -4.38 7.60
CA VAL A 210 -12.82 -3.93 6.78
C VAL A 210 -12.20 -5.13 6.08
N ILE A 211 -11.93 -4.99 4.78
CA ILE A 211 -11.26 -6.00 3.97
C ILE A 211 -10.03 -5.36 3.32
N LEU A 212 -8.88 -5.98 3.49
CA LEU A 212 -7.65 -5.63 2.78
C LEU A 212 -7.32 -6.77 1.82
N THR A 213 -7.12 -6.44 0.54
CA THR A 213 -6.69 -7.43 -0.46
C THR A 213 -5.29 -7.10 -0.96
N ALA A 214 -4.41 -8.11 -1.01
CA ALA A 214 -3.04 -7.95 -1.50
C ALA A 214 -2.56 -9.26 -2.14
N THR A 215 -3.05 -9.53 -3.35
CA THR A 215 -2.72 -10.74 -4.12
C THR A 215 -2.35 -10.40 -5.56
N PRO A 216 -1.65 -11.27 -6.30
CA PRO A 216 -1.38 -11.10 -7.72
C PRO A 216 -2.56 -11.56 -8.60
N ALA A 217 -3.77 -11.69 -8.06
CA ALA A 217 -4.93 -12.26 -8.76
C ALA A 217 -5.29 -11.49 -10.03
N ARG A 218 -5.69 -12.22 -11.07
CA ARG A 218 -6.23 -11.69 -12.32
C ARG A 218 -7.72 -12.04 -12.50
N GLU A 219 -8.25 -12.85 -11.58
CA GLU A 219 -9.67 -13.21 -11.50
C GLU A 219 -10.18 -12.86 -10.10
N PRO A 220 -11.31 -12.16 -9.98
CA PRO A 220 -11.80 -11.68 -8.70
C PRO A 220 -12.24 -12.83 -7.80
N PHE A 221 -11.77 -12.82 -6.57
CA PHE A 221 -12.11 -13.80 -5.54
C PHE A 221 -13.07 -13.24 -4.47
N ILE A 222 -13.17 -11.89 -4.31
CA ILE A 222 -14.20 -11.27 -3.47
C ILE A 222 -15.47 -11.10 -4.31
N LYS A 223 -16.48 -11.94 -4.07
CA LYS A 223 -17.74 -11.88 -4.81
C LYS A 223 -18.63 -10.74 -4.32
N ALA A 224 -19.30 -10.04 -5.26
CA ALA A 224 -20.12 -8.88 -4.95
C ALA A 224 -21.23 -9.17 -3.93
N GLU A 225 -21.86 -10.35 -3.99
CA GLU A 225 -22.95 -10.76 -3.10
C GLU A 225 -22.50 -11.17 -1.69
N TRP A 226 -21.19 -11.31 -1.46
CA TRP A 226 -20.65 -11.59 -0.12
C TRP A 226 -20.45 -10.32 0.70
N VAL A 227 -20.17 -9.20 0.02
CA VAL A 227 -19.86 -7.90 0.65
C VAL A 227 -21.12 -7.30 1.26
N GLN A 228 -21.11 -7.10 2.58
CA GLN A 228 -22.26 -6.58 3.31
C GLN A 228 -22.34 -5.06 3.23
N PRO A 229 -23.54 -4.46 3.40
CA PRO A 229 -23.67 -3.01 3.58
C PRO A 229 -22.77 -2.53 4.72
N GLY A 230 -22.11 -1.40 4.52
CA GLY A 230 -21.20 -0.81 5.51
C GLY A 230 -19.75 -1.29 5.43
N THR A 231 -19.44 -2.30 4.64
CA THR A 231 -18.07 -2.81 4.47
C THR A 231 -17.18 -1.78 3.77
N HIS A 232 -15.93 -1.69 4.22
CA HIS A 232 -14.85 -1.01 3.52
C HIS A 232 -13.88 -2.03 2.91
N ILE A 233 -13.41 -1.81 1.67
CA ILE A 233 -12.42 -2.64 0.99
C ILE A 233 -11.26 -1.77 0.54
N SER A 234 -10.03 -2.02 1.02
CA SER A 234 -8.80 -1.47 0.45
C SER A 234 -8.16 -2.52 -0.47
N CYS A 235 -8.16 -2.22 -1.76
CA CYS A 235 -7.56 -3.06 -2.80
C CYS A 235 -6.12 -2.61 -3.05
N VAL A 236 -5.15 -3.48 -2.75
CA VAL A 236 -3.73 -3.15 -2.80
C VAL A 236 -2.95 -4.06 -3.75
N GLY A 237 -3.58 -5.16 -4.21
CA GLY A 237 -2.92 -6.15 -5.05
C GLY A 237 -2.89 -5.82 -6.55
N ALA A 238 -3.80 -4.96 -7.03
CA ALA A 238 -3.87 -4.59 -8.43
C ALA A 238 -2.97 -3.39 -8.72
N ASP A 239 -1.77 -3.64 -9.20
CA ASP A 239 -0.73 -2.66 -9.54
C ASP A 239 -0.22 -2.77 -10.99
N MET A 240 -0.88 -3.64 -11.77
CA MET A 240 -0.59 -3.91 -13.19
C MET A 240 -1.89 -4.17 -13.95
N SER A 241 -1.91 -3.82 -15.24
CA SER A 241 -3.06 -4.04 -16.10
C SER A 241 -3.56 -5.49 -16.09
N GLY A 242 -4.88 -5.65 -15.98
CA GLY A 242 -5.58 -6.92 -15.96
C GLY A 242 -5.55 -7.68 -14.64
N LYS A 243 -5.01 -7.11 -13.56
CA LYS A 243 -5.20 -7.64 -12.21
C LYS A 243 -6.56 -7.24 -11.65
N GLN A 244 -7.19 -8.13 -10.90
CA GLN A 244 -8.46 -7.87 -10.25
C GLN A 244 -8.66 -8.82 -9.06
N GLU A 245 -9.08 -8.27 -7.91
CA GLU A 245 -9.33 -8.99 -6.66
C GLU A 245 -10.81 -9.01 -6.28
N VAL A 246 -11.56 -7.93 -6.63
CA VAL A 246 -12.97 -7.72 -6.28
C VAL A 246 -13.85 -7.80 -7.52
N ASP A 247 -14.99 -8.48 -7.43
CA ASP A 247 -15.96 -8.62 -8.51
C ASP A 247 -16.38 -7.24 -9.05
N SER A 248 -16.29 -7.05 -10.37
CA SER A 248 -16.67 -5.82 -11.06
C SER A 248 -18.08 -5.34 -10.71
N ALA A 249 -19.03 -6.26 -10.47
CA ALA A 249 -20.39 -5.90 -10.10
C ALA A 249 -20.46 -5.07 -8.81
N ARG A 250 -19.45 -5.17 -7.91
CA ARG A 250 -19.43 -4.38 -6.68
C ARG A 250 -19.22 -2.89 -6.95
N PHE A 251 -18.47 -2.53 -8.00
CA PHE A 251 -18.17 -1.15 -8.37
C PHE A 251 -19.39 -0.38 -8.87
N ALA A 252 -20.43 -1.05 -9.36
CA ALA A 252 -21.65 -0.40 -9.85
C ALA A 252 -22.43 0.37 -8.74
N SER A 253 -22.23 0.00 -7.46
CA SER A 253 -22.98 0.58 -6.34
C SER A 253 -22.11 0.96 -5.14
N ALA A 254 -20.80 0.75 -5.20
CA ALA A 254 -19.86 1.21 -4.19
C ALA A 254 -19.46 2.67 -4.41
N LYS A 255 -19.07 3.35 -3.33
CA LYS A 255 -18.32 4.60 -3.42
C LYS A 255 -16.84 4.27 -3.62
N VAL A 256 -16.29 4.73 -4.72
CA VAL A 256 -14.94 4.37 -5.14
C VAL A 256 -13.98 5.53 -4.89
N PHE A 257 -12.88 5.21 -4.24
CA PHE A 257 -11.79 6.12 -3.92
C PHE A 257 -10.48 5.56 -4.48
N GLY A 258 -9.50 6.42 -4.69
CA GLY A 258 -8.20 6.00 -5.22
C GLY A 258 -7.06 6.89 -4.77
N ASP A 259 -5.85 6.44 -4.99
CA ASP A 259 -4.64 7.24 -4.76
C ASP A 259 -4.33 8.18 -5.95
N ASP A 260 -4.63 7.75 -7.18
CA ASP A 260 -4.55 8.55 -8.40
C ASP A 260 -5.57 8.04 -9.42
N THR A 261 -6.47 8.92 -9.85
CA THR A 261 -7.58 8.54 -10.76
C THR A 261 -7.10 7.94 -12.07
N ALA A 262 -6.07 8.52 -12.69
CA ALA A 262 -5.56 8.04 -13.96
C ALA A 262 -4.87 6.67 -13.82
N GLN A 263 -4.12 6.48 -12.75
CA GLN A 263 -3.44 5.22 -12.46
C GLN A 263 -4.44 4.13 -12.09
N CYS A 264 -5.44 4.41 -11.24
CA CYS A 264 -6.52 3.47 -10.91
C CYS A 264 -7.27 2.95 -12.15
N LEU A 265 -7.56 3.82 -13.12
CA LEU A 265 -8.26 3.45 -14.35
C LEU A 265 -7.39 2.73 -15.39
N SER A 266 -6.06 2.72 -15.21
CA SER A 266 -5.12 2.13 -16.18
C SER A 266 -4.46 0.84 -15.72
N VAL A 267 -4.18 0.69 -14.42
CA VAL A 267 -3.47 -0.46 -13.85
C VAL A 267 -4.02 -0.93 -12.49
N GLY A 268 -4.97 -0.19 -11.90
CA GLY A 268 -5.56 -0.48 -10.59
C GLY A 268 -6.74 -1.44 -10.63
N GLU A 269 -7.33 -1.66 -9.48
CA GLU A 269 -8.53 -2.47 -9.30
C GLU A 269 -9.74 -1.93 -10.09
N CYS A 270 -9.76 -0.63 -10.36
CA CYS A 270 -10.80 0.04 -11.14
C CYS A 270 -10.70 -0.19 -12.65
N GLU A 271 -9.55 -0.65 -13.17
CA GLU A 271 -9.30 -0.80 -14.62
C GLU A 271 -10.31 -1.73 -15.29
N VAL A 272 -10.46 -2.94 -14.77
CA VAL A 272 -11.31 -3.98 -15.38
C VAL A 272 -12.80 -3.59 -15.35
N PRO A 273 -13.38 -3.19 -14.20
CA PRO A 273 -14.78 -2.76 -14.17
C PRO A 273 -15.05 -1.50 -15.02
N TYR A 274 -14.10 -0.58 -15.14
CA TYR A 274 -14.19 0.58 -16.00
C TYR A 274 -14.20 0.20 -17.49
N LYS A 275 -13.24 -0.59 -17.94
CA LYS A 275 -13.16 -1.08 -19.33
C LYS A 275 -14.36 -1.95 -19.73
N ALA A 276 -14.95 -2.66 -18.78
CA ALA A 276 -16.16 -3.46 -18.98
C ALA A 276 -17.45 -2.61 -19.00
N GLY A 277 -17.37 -1.30 -18.72
CA GLY A 277 -18.54 -0.41 -18.66
C GLY A 277 -19.46 -0.65 -17.45
N VAL A 278 -19.00 -1.38 -16.44
CA VAL A 278 -19.73 -1.64 -15.19
C VAL A 278 -19.58 -0.49 -14.21
N PHE A 279 -18.44 0.19 -14.26
CA PHE A 279 -18.09 1.34 -13.44
C PHE A 279 -17.93 2.60 -14.29
N SER A 280 -18.49 3.73 -13.84
CA SER A 280 -18.48 4.99 -14.59
C SER A 280 -17.12 5.69 -14.64
N GLY A 281 -16.15 5.23 -13.83
CA GLY A 281 -14.84 5.86 -13.69
C GLY A 281 -14.82 7.06 -12.73
N HIS A 282 -15.89 7.31 -11.97
CA HIS A 282 -15.88 8.36 -10.96
C HIS A 282 -15.15 7.89 -9.72
N ILE A 283 -13.94 8.40 -9.50
CA ILE A 283 -13.05 8.12 -8.37
C ILE A 283 -12.83 9.41 -7.62
N CYS A 284 -13.06 9.38 -6.29
CA CYS A 284 -12.65 10.46 -5.40
C CYS A 284 -11.23 10.16 -4.90
N GLU A 285 -10.29 11.06 -5.12
CA GLU A 285 -8.93 10.85 -4.62
C GLU A 285 -8.86 11.01 -3.10
N ILE A 286 -8.20 10.05 -2.44
CA ILE A 286 -8.16 9.98 -0.98
C ILE A 286 -7.57 11.25 -0.32
N GLY A 287 -6.66 11.93 -1.00
CA GLY A 287 -6.10 13.21 -0.53
C GLY A 287 -7.15 14.30 -0.36
N GLY A 288 -8.18 14.32 -1.21
CA GLY A 288 -9.34 15.21 -1.07
C GLY A 288 -10.14 14.92 0.20
N VAL A 289 -10.33 13.63 0.52
CA VAL A 289 -11.02 13.23 1.77
C VAL A 289 -10.18 13.59 3.00
N ILE A 290 -8.88 13.34 2.96
CA ILE A 290 -7.95 13.67 4.05
C ILE A 290 -7.94 15.17 4.34
N SER A 291 -7.94 16.00 3.28
CA SER A 291 -7.94 17.47 3.41
C SER A 291 -9.31 18.04 3.81
N GLY A 292 -10.37 17.25 3.75
CA GLY A 292 -11.76 17.70 3.95
C GLY A 292 -12.36 18.46 2.76
N ALA A 293 -11.68 18.49 1.62
CA ALA A 293 -12.21 19.08 0.38
C ALA A 293 -13.26 18.18 -0.30
N GLU A 294 -13.15 16.88 -0.07
CA GLU A 294 -14.06 15.88 -0.59
C GLU A 294 -14.70 15.07 0.55
N VAL A 295 -15.85 14.50 0.27
CA VAL A 295 -16.62 13.74 1.25
C VAL A 295 -16.34 12.24 1.07
N GLY A 296 -15.95 11.57 2.16
CA GLY A 296 -15.74 10.13 2.21
C GLY A 296 -17.06 9.36 2.34
N ARG A 297 -17.12 8.46 3.33
CA ARG A 297 -18.36 7.75 3.70
C ARG A 297 -19.40 8.74 4.21
N THR A 298 -20.65 8.62 3.75
CA THR A 298 -21.78 9.48 4.16
C THR A 298 -22.87 8.72 4.92
N ASP A 299 -22.96 7.41 4.70
CA ASP A 299 -23.97 6.56 5.34
C ASP A 299 -23.32 5.29 5.91
N ALA A 300 -23.87 4.78 7.02
CA ALA A 300 -23.38 3.57 7.65
C ALA A 300 -23.51 2.34 6.74
N SER A 301 -24.45 2.33 5.82
CA SER A 301 -24.66 1.26 4.84
C SER A 301 -23.82 1.39 3.57
N ASP A 302 -23.12 2.53 3.36
CA ASP A 302 -22.25 2.70 2.20
C ASP A 302 -21.23 1.56 2.12
N ILE A 303 -21.03 0.98 0.97
CA ILE A 303 -19.86 0.16 0.67
C ILE A 303 -18.82 1.07 0.05
N THR A 304 -17.62 1.09 0.60
CA THR A 304 -16.52 1.93 0.12
C THR A 304 -15.38 1.05 -0.38
N ILE A 305 -14.82 1.40 -1.54
CA ILE A 305 -13.65 0.73 -2.13
C ILE A 305 -12.55 1.78 -2.27
N PHE A 306 -11.36 1.45 -1.78
CA PHE A 306 -10.15 2.24 -2.00
C PHE A 306 -9.18 1.46 -2.88
N ASP A 307 -8.91 1.98 -4.06
CA ASP A 307 -7.94 1.44 -5.02
C ASP A 307 -6.58 2.09 -4.78
N SER A 308 -5.63 1.33 -4.26
CA SER A 308 -4.26 1.77 -3.97
C SER A 308 -3.28 1.15 -4.95
N THR A 309 -2.96 1.89 -5.99
CA THR A 309 -2.08 1.46 -7.07
C THR A 309 -0.59 1.60 -6.75
N GLY A 310 -0.27 2.27 -5.64
CA GLY A 310 1.12 2.50 -5.22
C GLY A 310 1.82 3.61 -6.01
N ILE A 311 1.41 4.85 -5.78
CA ILE A 311 1.99 6.02 -6.45
C ILE A 311 3.40 6.35 -5.93
N ALA A 312 4.24 6.91 -6.80
CA ALA A 312 5.64 7.29 -6.49
C ALA A 312 5.77 8.22 -5.27
N LEU A 313 4.78 9.07 -5.03
CA LEU A 313 4.82 10.06 -3.95
C LEU A 313 4.89 9.41 -2.57
N GLN A 314 4.30 8.23 -2.39
CA GLN A 314 4.40 7.44 -1.15
C GLN A 314 5.86 7.03 -0.87
N ASP A 315 6.57 6.58 -1.90
CA ASP A 315 7.97 6.17 -1.81
C ASP A 315 8.87 7.37 -1.50
N ILE A 316 8.64 8.53 -2.17
CA ILE A 316 9.41 9.77 -2.00
C ILE A 316 9.21 10.34 -0.60
N ALA A 317 7.97 10.43 -0.11
CA ALA A 317 7.68 10.93 1.23
C ALA A 317 8.31 10.05 2.32
N THR A 318 8.20 8.72 2.18
CA THR A 318 8.81 7.78 3.11
C THR A 318 10.34 7.86 3.08
N ALA A 319 10.94 8.01 1.90
CA ALA A 319 12.38 8.22 1.76
C ALA A 319 12.85 9.54 2.38
N ALA A 320 12.08 10.62 2.26
CA ALA A 320 12.37 11.90 2.89
C ALA A 320 12.32 11.81 4.43
N ALA A 321 11.31 11.13 4.99
CA ALA A 321 11.21 10.87 6.42
C ALA A 321 12.40 10.03 6.93
N LEU A 322 12.79 9.00 6.19
CA LEU A 322 13.97 8.17 6.50
C LEU A 322 15.26 8.98 6.46
N LEU A 323 15.45 9.84 5.47
CA LEU A 323 16.63 10.71 5.38
C LEU A 323 16.73 11.61 6.62
N GLN A 324 15.64 12.21 7.05
CA GLN A 324 15.58 13.03 8.26
C GLN A 324 15.90 12.21 9.52
N ALA A 325 15.34 11.02 9.65
CA ALA A 325 15.61 10.11 10.77
C ALA A 325 17.08 9.65 10.80
N ALA A 326 17.65 9.33 9.64
CA ALA A 326 19.05 8.96 9.50
C ALA A 326 20.00 10.09 9.94
N GLN A 327 19.72 11.32 9.51
CA GLN A 327 20.49 12.52 9.90
C GLN A 327 20.45 12.77 11.42
N LYS A 328 19.26 12.61 12.04
CA LYS A 328 19.08 12.78 13.50
C LYS A 328 19.81 11.71 14.33
N THR A 329 19.89 10.50 13.80
CA THR A 329 20.45 9.34 14.53
C THR A 329 21.90 9.04 14.16
N GLY A 330 22.44 9.67 13.12
CA GLY A 330 23.76 9.36 12.57
C GLY A 330 23.86 8.00 11.87
N LYS A 331 22.71 7.41 11.49
CA LYS A 331 22.67 6.13 10.76
C LYS A 331 22.84 6.33 9.27
N GLY A 332 23.35 5.28 8.60
CA GLY A 332 23.67 5.31 7.17
C GLY A 332 25.13 5.67 6.89
N GLN A 333 25.48 5.68 5.62
CA GLN A 333 26.81 6.04 5.15
C GLN A 333 26.72 7.34 4.35
N THR A 334 27.64 8.28 4.59
CA THR A 334 27.77 9.47 3.76
C THR A 334 28.76 9.18 2.65
N VAL A 335 28.35 9.42 1.41
CA VAL A 335 29.17 9.31 0.21
C VAL A 335 29.31 10.70 -0.42
N THR A 336 30.51 11.05 -0.80
CA THR A 336 30.79 12.28 -1.55
C THR A 336 30.84 11.95 -3.05
N LEU A 337 30.04 12.69 -3.85
CA LEU A 337 29.98 12.59 -5.31
C LEU A 337 30.81 13.69 -5.96
#